data_ed6df55acec951fefbf905e5d35fb4af
#
_entry.id   ed6df55acec951fefbf905e5d35fb4af
#
_cell.length_a   1.000
_cell.length_b   1.000
_cell.length_c   1.000
_cell.angle_alpha   90.00
_cell.angle_beta   90.00
_cell.angle_gamma   90.00
#
_symmetry.space_group_name_H-M   'P 1'
#
loop_
_entity.id
_entity.type
_entity.pdbx_description
1 polymer ?
#
loop_
_entity_poly.entity_id
_entity_poly.type
_entity_poly.pdbx_seq_one_letter_code
_entity_poly.pdbx_strand_id
1 'polypeptide(L)'
;ILLWPQSHFDWVRPGIILYGVSPLEDRSTGADFGCQPVMSLTSSLIAVREHKAGEPVGYGGTWVSERDTRLGVVAMGYGDGYPRAAPSGTPVLVNGREVPIVGRVAMDMI
;
A
#
# COMPACT_ATOMS: atom_id res chain seq x y z
N ILE A 1 26.73 4.68 -3.86
CA ILE A 1 26.42 4.72 -5.31
C ILE A 1 25.88 6.09 -5.69
N LEU A 2 24.76 6.56 -5.17
CA LEU A 2 24.16 7.84 -5.55
C LEU A 2 25.11 9.04 -5.35
N LEU A 3 25.83 9.06 -4.23
CA LEU A 3 26.73 10.17 -3.86
C LEU A 3 28.19 9.97 -4.33
N TRP A 4 28.52 8.82 -4.90
CA TRP A 4 29.89 8.45 -5.25
C TRP A 4 29.95 7.87 -6.67
N PRO A 5 29.78 8.71 -7.72
CA PRO A 5 29.80 8.26 -9.11
C PRO A 5 31.05 7.50 -9.50
N GLN A 6 32.20 7.88 -8.92
CA GLN A 6 33.48 7.21 -9.16
C GLN A 6 33.53 5.74 -8.69
N SER A 7 32.54 5.28 -7.93
CA SER A 7 32.44 3.89 -7.49
C SER A 7 31.57 3.01 -8.40
N HIS A 8 31.07 3.54 -9.49
CA HIS A 8 30.14 2.82 -10.35
C HIS A 8 30.80 1.72 -11.17
N PHE A 9 32.08 1.89 -11.59
CA PHE A 9 32.79 0.96 -12.46
C PHE A 9 31.88 0.45 -13.61
N ASP A 10 32.01 -0.83 -13.98
CA ASP A 10 31.20 -1.44 -15.01
C ASP A 10 29.88 -2.04 -14.45
N TRP A 11 29.82 -2.32 -13.15
CA TRP A 11 28.67 -2.95 -12.50
C TRP A 11 28.39 -2.33 -11.16
N VAL A 12 27.08 -2.19 -10.86
CA VAL A 12 26.59 -1.77 -9.54
C VAL A 12 25.56 -2.75 -9.02
N ARG A 13 25.47 -2.84 -7.71
CA ARG A 13 24.41 -3.59 -7.02
C ARG A 13 23.56 -2.62 -6.20
N PRO A 14 22.61 -1.93 -6.82
CA PRO A 14 21.71 -1.04 -6.11
C PRO A 14 20.77 -1.86 -5.24
N GLY A 15 20.46 -1.36 -4.07
CA GLY A 15 19.47 -1.95 -3.19
C GLY A 15 18.09 -1.29 -3.40
N ILE A 16 17.61 -0.62 -2.37
CA ILE A 16 16.27 -0.01 -2.32
C ILE A 16 16.02 1.04 -3.41
N ILE A 17 17.06 1.64 -3.97
CA ILE A 17 16.92 2.60 -5.07
C ILE A 17 16.29 1.99 -6.33
N LEU A 18 16.35 0.67 -6.50
CA LEU A 18 15.64 -0.03 -7.58
C LEU A 18 14.11 0.14 -7.48
N TYR A 19 13.60 0.40 -6.29
CA TYR A 19 12.18 0.64 -6.04
C TYR A 19 11.80 2.12 -6.06
N GLY A 20 12.75 2.99 -6.41
CA GLY A 20 12.51 4.43 -6.45
C GLY A 20 12.60 5.13 -5.09
N VAL A 21 13.19 4.48 -4.09
CA VAL A 21 13.30 4.99 -2.73
C VAL A 21 14.73 5.46 -2.46
N SER A 22 14.91 6.61 -1.79
CA SER A 22 16.22 7.05 -1.32
C SER A 22 16.75 6.11 -0.24
N PRO A 23 18.02 5.68 -0.32
CA PRO A 23 18.68 4.91 0.74
C PRO A 23 19.28 5.81 1.82
N LEU A 24 19.13 7.13 1.73
CA LEU A 24 19.73 8.09 2.64
C LEU A 24 18.77 8.40 3.80
N GLU A 25 19.33 8.70 4.96
CA GLU A 25 18.56 9.02 6.19
C GLU A 25 18.26 10.51 6.34
N ASP A 26 18.53 11.32 5.31
CA ASP A 26 18.50 12.78 5.31
C ASP A 26 17.16 13.40 4.86
N ARG A 27 16.08 12.65 4.84
CA ARG A 27 14.75 13.02 4.31
C ARG A 27 14.69 13.21 2.78
N SER A 28 15.76 12.93 2.03
CA SER A 28 15.70 12.94 0.58
C SER A 28 14.77 11.83 0.06
N THR A 29 14.12 12.10 -1.06
CA THR A 29 13.27 11.13 -1.76
C THR A 29 14.04 10.52 -2.94
N GLY A 30 13.55 9.41 -3.47
CA GLY A 30 14.14 8.86 -4.70
C GLY A 30 14.06 9.84 -5.87
N ALA A 31 13.02 10.65 -5.95
CA ALA A 31 12.84 11.64 -7.00
C ALA A 31 13.97 12.71 -7.02
N ASP A 32 14.53 13.07 -5.87
CA ASP A 32 15.64 14.02 -5.76
C ASP A 32 16.91 13.50 -6.47
N PHE A 33 16.99 12.20 -6.71
CA PHE A 33 18.06 11.51 -7.44
C PHE A 33 17.63 11.00 -8.82
N GLY A 34 16.48 11.44 -9.32
CA GLY A 34 15.93 10.98 -10.60
C GLY A 34 15.43 9.54 -10.62
N CYS A 35 15.30 8.90 -9.44
CA CYS A 35 14.73 7.56 -9.33
C CYS A 35 13.21 7.62 -9.47
N GLN A 36 12.63 6.58 -10.05
CA GLN A 36 11.17 6.43 -10.19
C GLN A 36 10.71 5.12 -9.57
N PRO A 37 9.53 5.09 -8.95
CA PRO A 37 8.92 3.83 -8.51
C PRO A 37 8.74 2.88 -9.69
N VAL A 38 9.20 1.64 -9.55
CA VAL A 38 9.11 0.62 -10.61
C VAL A 38 8.28 -0.60 -10.20
N MET A 39 7.68 -0.56 -9.03
CA MET A 39 6.82 -1.62 -8.53
C MET A 39 5.38 -1.13 -8.41
N SER A 40 4.43 -1.90 -8.95
CA SER A 40 3.00 -1.72 -8.75
C SER A 40 2.44 -2.96 -8.09
N LEU A 41 1.68 -2.78 -7.01
CA LEU A 41 0.93 -3.85 -6.36
C LEU A 41 -0.53 -3.72 -6.80
N THR A 42 -1.05 -4.74 -7.48
CA THR A 42 -2.40 -4.73 -8.03
C THR A 42 -3.18 -5.96 -7.59
N SER A 43 -4.49 -5.81 -7.46
CA SER A 43 -5.40 -6.90 -7.17
C SER A 43 -6.77 -6.60 -7.78
N SER A 44 -7.75 -7.46 -7.50
CA SER A 44 -9.11 -7.36 -8.03
C SER A 44 -10.12 -7.10 -6.93
N LEU A 45 -11.08 -6.24 -7.22
CA LEU A 45 -12.29 -6.08 -6.41
C LEU A 45 -13.19 -7.30 -6.67
N ILE A 46 -13.39 -8.13 -5.65
CA ILE A 46 -14.16 -9.39 -5.79
C ILE A 46 -15.59 -9.28 -5.30
N ALA A 47 -15.91 -8.26 -4.51
CA ALA A 47 -17.29 -7.98 -4.10
C ALA A 47 -17.48 -6.50 -3.78
N VAL A 48 -18.71 -6.03 -3.93
CA VAL A 48 -19.18 -4.74 -3.42
C VAL A 48 -20.44 -5.00 -2.64
N ARG A 49 -20.51 -4.49 -1.40
CA ARG A 49 -21.62 -4.73 -0.49
C ARG A 49 -22.14 -3.41 0.08
N GLU A 50 -23.45 -3.31 0.20
CA GLU A 50 -24.07 -2.28 1.04
C GLU A 50 -23.76 -2.59 2.50
N HIS A 51 -23.41 -1.58 3.27
CA HIS A 51 -23.03 -1.67 4.68
C HIS A 51 -23.72 -0.55 5.45
N LYS A 52 -24.37 -0.91 6.55
CA LYS A 52 -25.18 0.02 7.33
C LYS A 52 -24.36 0.79 8.36
N ALA A 53 -24.82 1.99 8.68
CA ALA A 53 -24.31 2.74 9.82
C ALA A 53 -24.40 1.89 11.10
N GLY A 54 -23.37 1.92 11.93
CA GLY A 54 -23.28 1.18 13.17
C GLY A 54 -22.80 -0.28 13.02
N GLU A 55 -22.66 -0.80 11.81
CA GLU A 55 -22.13 -2.15 11.60
C GLU A 55 -20.60 -2.17 11.63
N PRO A 56 -20.00 -3.18 12.33
CA PRO A 56 -18.55 -3.32 12.37
C PRO A 56 -18.01 -4.03 11.15
N VAL A 57 -16.72 -3.77 10.81
CA VAL A 57 -15.99 -4.42 9.71
C VAL A 57 -14.73 -5.11 10.22
N GLY A 58 -14.48 -6.30 9.69
CA GLY A 58 -13.24 -7.04 9.87
C GLY A 58 -13.06 -7.64 11.27
N TYR A 59 -11.89 -8.20 11.51
CA TYR A 59 -11.55 -8.86 12.76
C TYR A 59 -11.61 -7.92 13.96
N GLY A 60 -12.38 -8.35 14.95
CA GLY A 60 -12.55 -7.62 16.21
C GLY A 60 -13.44 -6.38 16.09
N GLY A 61 -14.04 -6.12 14.93
CA GLY A 61 -14.96 -5.00 14.73
C GLY A 61 -14.39 -3.63 15.12
N THR A 62 -13.09 -3.45 14.95
CA THR A 62 -12.38 -2.23 15.39
C THR A 62 -12.72 -0.99 14.58
N TRP A 63 -13.30 -1.17 13.41
CA TRP A 63 -13.87 -0.10 12.61
C TRP A 63 -15.36 -0.29 12.49
N VAL A 64 -16.11 0.78 12.75
CA VAL A 64 -17.58 0.79 12.67
C VAL A 64 -17.99 1.89 11.70
N SER A 65 -18.92 1.58 10.81
CA SER A 65 -19.40 2.55 9.82
C SER A 65 -20.22 3.65 10.49
N GLU A 66 -19.87 4.90 10.24
CA GLU A 66 -20.62 6.06 10.76
C GLU A 66 -21.87 6.38 9.95
N ARG A 67 -21.97 5.83 8.73
CA ARG A 67 -23.07 6.07 7.80
C ARG A 67 -23.28 4.88 6.87
N ASP A 68 -24.46 4.79 6.28
CA ASP A 68 -24.69 3.84 5.18
C ASP A 68 -23.66 4.07 4.07
N THR A 69 -22.97 3.03 3.67
CA THR A 69 -21.89 3.12 2.68
C THR A 69 -21.79 1.84 1.85
N ARG A 70 -20.96 1.85 0.84
CA ARG A 70 -20.58 0.66 0.08
C ARG A 70 -19.15 0.27 0.42
N LEU A 71 -18.94 -1.00 0.69
CA LEU A 71 -17.63 -1.57 0.92
C LEU A 71 -17.22 -2.43 -0.27
N GLY A 72 -16.00 -2.23 -0.73
CA GLY A 72 -15.34 -3.12 -1.67
C GLY A 72 -14.55 -4.16 -0.93
N VAL A 73 -14.56 -5.40 -1.40
CA VAL A 73 -13.69 -6.47 -0.92
C VAL A 73 -12.65 -6.75 -1.99
N VAL A 74 -11.39 -6.67 -1.63
CA VAL A 74 -10.25 -6.86 -2.55
C VAL A 74 -9.57 -8.18 -2.23
N ALA A 75 -9.27 -8.98 -3.26
CA ALA A 75 -8.59 -10.26 -3.16
C ALA A 75 -7.09 -10.08 -2.88
N MET A 76 -6.74 -9.60 -1.71
CA MET A 76 -5.38 -9.43 -1.23
C MET A 76 -5.37 -9.29 0.29
N GLY A 77 -4.59 -10.09 0.96
CA GLY A 77 -4.43 -10.03 2.40
C GLY A 77 -3.00 -10.28 2.85
N TYR A 78 -2.80 -10.48 4.15
CA TYR A 78 -1.45 -10.68 4.68
C TYR A 78 -0.85 -12.04 4.25
N GLY A 79 -1.65 -13.01 3.87
CA GLY A 79 -1.19 -14.26 3.28
C GLY A 79 -0.53 -14.08 1.92
N ASP A 80 -0.88 -13.01 1.20
CA ASP A 80 -0.28 -12.62 -0.08
C ASP A 80 0.92 -11.70 0.07
N GLY A 81 1.28 -11.34 1.31
CA GLY A 81 2.37 -10.43 1.62
C GLY A 81 1.95 -8.97 1.86
N TYR A 82 0.65 -8.65 1.86
CA TYR A 82 0.20 -7.31 2.20
C TYR A 82 0.40 -7.04 3.70
N PRO A 83 0.89 -5.86 4.11
CA PRO A 83 1.19 -5.58 5.51
C PRO A 83 -0.05 -5.71 6.41
N ARG A 84 -0.06 -6.69 7.31
CA ARG A 84 -1.15 -6.86 8.29
C ARG A 84 -1.30 -5.65 9.22
N ALA A 85 -0.21 -4.92 9.43
CA ALA A 85 -0.18 -3.73 10.28
C ALA A 85 -0.72 -2.47 9.59
N ALA A 86 -1.10 -2.54 8.30
CA ALA A 86 -1.69 -1.41 7.61
C ALA A 86 -2.97 -0.94 8.34
N PRO A 87 -3.01 0.32 8.84
CA PRO A 87 -4.14 0.80 9.62
C PRO A 87 -5.34 1.13 8.73
N SER A 88 -6.52 1.20 9.34
CA SER A 88 -7.67 1.86 8.70
C SER A 88 -7.28 3.27 8.28
N GLY A 89 -7.70 3.69 7.08
CA GLY A 89 -7.29 4.94 6.48
C GLY A 89 -6.13 4.82 5.50
N THR A 90 -5.44 3.67 5.44
CA THR A 90 -4.40 3.44 4.42
C THR A 90 -5.00 3.62 3.03
N PRO A 91 -4.43 4.50 2.18
CA PRO A 91 -4.97 4.78 0.85
C PRO A 91 -4.71 3.63 -0.13
N VAL A 92 -5.71 3.33 -0.93
CA VAL A 92 -5.61 2.44 -2.09
C VAL A 92 -6.33 3.07 -3.29
N LEU A 93 -5.96 2.68 -4.49
CA LEU A 93 -6.59 3.18 -5.71
C LEU A 93 -7.60 2.17 -6.25
N VAL A 94 -8.84 2.61 -6.42
CA VAL A 94 -9.89 1.84 -7.09
C VAL A 94 -10.35 2.62 -8.31
N ASN A 95 -10.09 2.09 -9.50
CA ASN A 95 -10.38 2.76 -10.77
C ASN A 95 -9.84 4.21 -10.83
N GLY A 96 -8.61 4.42 -10.35
CA GLY A 96 -7.96 5.72 -10.32
C GLY A 96 -8.45 6.69 -9.23
N ARG A 97 -9.36 6.25 -8.36
CA ARG A 97 -9.82 7.02 -7.21
C ARG A 97 -9.17 6.50 -5.95
N GLU A 98 -8.64 7.39 -5.13
CA GLU A 98 -8.15 7.04 -3.81
C GLU A 98 -9.31 6.79 -2.85
N VAL A 99 -9.27 5.64 -2.18
CA VAL A 99 -10.22 5.25 -1.14
C VAL A 99 -9.45 4.65 0.05
N PRO A 100 -9.95 4.78 1.29
CA PRO A 100 -9.28 4.21 2.45
C PRO A 100 -9.58 2.72 2.60
N ILE A 101 -8.61 1.95 3.08
CA ILE A 101 -8.87 0.65 3.69
C ILE A 101 -9.63 0.89 5.01
N VAL A 102 -10.59 0.03 5.32
CA VAL A 102 -11.34 0.06 6.59
C VAL A 102 -11.29 -1.30 7.28
N GLY A 103 -11.22 -1.27 8.60
CA GLY A 103 -11.05 -2.48 9.40
C GLY A 103 -9.61 -3.02 9.37
N ARG A 104 -9.45 -4.28 9.74
CA ARG A 104 -8.16 -4.96 9.78
C ARG A 104 -7.95 -5.80 8.54
N VAL A 105 -6.73 -5.77 8.01
CA VAL A 105 -6.30 -6.66 6.92
C VAL A 105 -6.51 -8.11 7.35
N ALA A 106 -7.26 -8.86 6.53
CA ALA A 106 -7.47 -10.29 6.72
C ALA A 106 -6.37 -11.13 6.04
N MET A 107 -6.46 -12.46 6.14
CA MET A 107 -5.47 -13.34 5.55
C MET A 107 -5.44 -13.24 4.03
N ASP A 108 -6.60 -13.16 3.40
CA ASP A 108 -6.82 -13.27 1.95
C ASP A 108 -7.59 -12.09 1.34
N MET A 109 -7.95 -11.09 2.16
CA MET A 109 -8.75 -9.94 1.69
C MET A 109 -8.53 -8.68 2.53
N ILE A 110 -8.78 -7.56 1.91
CA ILE A 110 -8.93 -6.24 2.50
C ILE A 110 -10.19 -5.57 2.00
#